data_cb3ea978542c9e731a518917389bbc33
#
_entry.id   cb3ea978542c9e731a518917389bbc33
#
_cell.length_a   1.000
_cell.length_b   1.000
_cell.length_c   1.000
_cell.angle_alpha   90.00
_cell.angle_beta   90.00
_cell.angle_gamma   90.00
#
_symmetry.space_group_name_H-M   'P 1'
#
loop_
_entity.id
_entity.type
_entity.pdbx_description
1 polymer ?
#
loop_
_entity_poly.entity_id
_entity_poly.type
_entity_poly.pdbx_seq_one_letter_code
_entity_poly.pdbx_strand_id
1 'polypeptide(L)'
;MPDPRFHAYRQDLADIALAGQVIASHYAEPALRTVKSAGPLLAHPAADAEVIGKVAAGDRFELLDDSLGWAWGYAGDDRRVGYVRAQALGA
;
A
#
# COMPACT_ATOMS: atom_id res chain seq x y z
N MET A 1 2.29 19.19 4.63
CA MET A 1 1.30 18.18 4.20
C MET A 1 2.00 16.87 3.83
N PRO A 2 1.48 15.71 4.26
CA PRO A 2 2.11 14.44 3.90
C PRO A 2 2.15 14.21 2.39
N ASP A 3 3.24 13.61 1.91
CA ASP A 3 3.38 13.26 0.51
C ASP A 3 2.68 11.91 0.28
N PRO A 4 1.65 11.83 -0.58
CA PRO A 4 0.92 10.58 -0.79
C PRO A 4 1.76 9.45 -1.37
N ARG A 5 2.96 9.74 -1.91
CA ARG A 5 3.86 8.70 -2.40
C ARG A 5 4.54 7.95 -1.25
N PHE A 6 4.64 8.55 -0.06
CA PHE A 6 5.37 8.00 1.07
C PHE A 6 4.57 8.00 2.38
N HIS A 7 3.33 8.52 2.36
CA HIS A 7 2.44 8.54 3.51
C HIS A 7 1.09 8.00 3.07
N ALA A 8 0.68 6.85 3.62
CA ALA A 8 -0.53 6.16 3.16
C ALA A 8 -1.77 6.82 3.76
N TYR A 9 -2.54 7.51 2.94
CA TYR A 9 -3.83 8.05 3.36
C TYR A 9 -4.81 8.10 2.19
N ARG A 10 -6.06 7.86 2.52
CA ARG A 10 -7.22 7.98 1.63
C ARG A 10 -8.31 8.68 2.44
N GLN A 11 -9.41 9.05 1.79
CA GLN A 11 -10.54 9.66 2.50
C GLN A 11 -11.19 8.67 3.48
N ASP A 12 -11.16 7.38 3.15
CA ASP A 12 -11.79 6.33 3.96
C ASP A 12 -10.82 5.66 4.94
N LEU A 13 -9.51 5.65 4.66
CA LEU A 13 -8.53 4.91 5.45
C LEU A 13 -7.17 5.58 5.37
N ALA A 14 -6.48 5.65 6.49
CA ALA A 14 -5.12 6.16 6.55
C ALA A 14 -4.31 5.39 7.57
N ASP A 15 -2.98 5.43 7.43
CA ASP A 15 -2.06 4.90 8.42
C ASP A 15 -2.29 5.65 9.74
N ILE A 16 -2.41 4.93 10.85
CA ILE A 16 -2.65 5.53 12.17
C ILE A 16 -1.54 6.52 12.56
N ALA A 17 -0.34 6.34 12.02
CA ALA A 17 0.76 7.28 12.25
C ALA A 17 0.46 8.69 11.72
N LEU A 18 -0.52 8.83 10.82
CA LEU A 18 -0.93 10.11 10.25
C LEU A 18 -2.11 10.74 10.98
N ALA A 19 -2.62 10.12 12.04
CA ALA A 19 -3.71 10.70 12.82
C ALA A 19 -3.27 12.05 13.37
N GLY A 20 -4.11 13.07 13.16
CA GLY A 20 -3.78 14.45 13.51
C GLY A 20 -3.18 15.26 12.37
N GLN A 21 -2.71 14.61 11.28
CA GLN A 21 -2.19 15.29 10.10
C GLN A 21 -3.13 15.17 8.91
N VAL A 22 -3.88 14.08 8.82
CA VAL A 22 -4.84 13.86 7.73
C VAL A 22 -6.18 13.46 8.35
N ILE A 23 -7.27 13.73 7.60
CA ILE A 23 -8.62 13.35 8.00
C ILE A 23 -9.03 12.16 7.16
N ALA A 24 -9.41 11.06 7.83
CA ALA A 24 -9.92 9.87 7.18
C ALA A 24 -11.01 9.26 8.05
N SER A 25 -11.91 8.47 7.43
CA SER A 25 -12.97 7.80 8.18
C SER A 25 -12.41 6.77 9.17
N HIS A 26 -11.33 6.11 8.79
CA HIS A 26 -10.68 5.08 9.60
C HIS A 26 -9.17 5.22 9.54
N TYR A 27 -8.49 4.72 10.58
CA TYR A 27 -7.03 4.63 10.61
C TYR A 27 -6.64 3.18 10.88
N ALA A 28 -5.52 2.75 10.30
CA ALA A 28 -5.04 1.37 10.43
C ALA A 28 -3.56 1.35 10.76
N GLU A 29 -3.13 0.32 11.52
CA GLU A 29 -1.72 0.02 11.70
C GLU A 29 -1.27 -0.91 10.57
N PRO A 30 -0.12 -0.62 9.94
CA PRO A 30 0.38 -1.50 8.89
C PRO A 30 0.68 -2.90 9.42
N ALA A 31 0.28 -3.92 8.66
CA ALA A 31 0.61 -5.31 8.96
C ALA A 31 1.71 -5.76 8.00
N LEU A 32 2.82 -6.25 8.56
CA LEU A 32 3.95 -6.66 7.74
C LEU A 32 3.63 -7.91 6.95
N ARG A 33 3.89 -7.86 5.64
CA ARG A 33 3.74 -8.98 4.72
C ARG A 33 4.98 -9.09 3.85
N THR A 34 5.20 -10.27 3.27
CA THR A 34 6.30 -10.50 2.34
C THR A 34 5.72 -10.69 0.95
N VAL A 35 6.29 -10.02 -0.04
CA VAL A 35 5.90 -10.20 -1.44
C VAL A 35 6.37 -11.59 -1.88
N LYS A 36 5.46 -12.40 -2.42
CA LYS A 36 5.80 -13.74 -2.92
C LYS A 36 5.95 -13.79 -4.43
N SER A 37 5.40 -12.82 -5.16
CA SER A 37 5.47 -12.76 -6.62
C SER A 37 5.78 -11.35 -7.06
N ALA A 38 6.76 -11.18 -7.96
CA ALA A 38 7.09 -9.87 -8.52
C ALA A 38 5.90 -9.31 -9.32
N GLY A 39 5.75 -8.00 -9.31
CA GLY A 39 4.68 -7.34 -10.04
C GLY A 39 4.76 -5.83 -9.95
N PRO A 40 3.84 -5.13 -10.65
CA PRO A 40 3.83 -3.67 -10.61
C PRO A 40 3.22 -3.13 -9.32
N LEU A 41 3.70 -1.97 -8.90
CA LEU A 41 3.06 -1.15 -7.87
C LEU A 41 2.23 -0.10 -8.60
N LEU A 42 0.94 -0.04 -8.31
CA LEU A 42 -0.01 0.77 -9.08
C LEU A 42 -0.56 1.92 -8.25
N ALA A 43 -0.92 3.00 -8.95
CA ALA A 43 -1.46 4.19 -8.29
C ALA A 43 -2.91 4.00 -7.85
N HIS A 44 -3.64 3.07 -8.48
CA HIS A 44 -5.06 2.82 -8.19
C HIS A 44 -5.33 1.31 -8.22
N PRO A 45 -6.42 0.84 -7.59
CA PRO A 45 -6.75 -0.59 -7.57
C PRO A 45 -7.42 -1.02 -8.89
N ALA A 46 -6.67 -0.95 -9.98
CA ALA A 46 -7.13 -1.31 -11.31
C ALA A 46 -5.95 -1.81 -12.13
N ALA A 47 -6.21 -2.82 -12.98
CA ALA A 47 -5.15 -3.45 -13.77
C ALA A 47 -4.52 -2.48 -14.78
N ASP A 48 -5.27 -1.47 -15.22
CA ASP A 48 -4.81 -0.47 -16.18
C ASP A 48 -4.33 0.83 -15.52
N ALA A 49 -4.20 0.82 -14.18
CA ALA A 49 -3.73 2.00 -13.45
C ALA A 49 -2.27 2.30 -13.79
N GLU A 50 -1.89 3.54 -13.55
CA GLU A 50 -0.50 3.97 -13.74
C GLU A 50 0.45 3.14 -12.88
N VAL A 51 1.53 2.65 -13.47
CA VAL A 51 2.58 1.94 -12.76
C VAL A 51 3.51 2.98 -12.15
N ILE A 52 3.59 3.00 -10.82
CA ILE A 52 4.41 3.97 -10.09
C ILE A 52 5.65 3.33 -9.46
N GLY A 53 5.82 2.03 -9.65
CA GLY A 53 6.96 1.29 -9.13
C GLY A 53 6.75 -0.19 -9.38
N LYS A 54 7.55 -1.01 -8.72
CA LYS A 54 7.42 -2.47 -8.80
C LYS A 54 7.91 -3.11 -7.52
N VAL A 55 7.43 -4.33 -7.26
CA VAL A 55 7.85 -5.13 -6.13
C VAL A 55 8.46 -6.43 -6.65
N ALA A 56 9.42 -6.98 -5.89
CA ALA A 56 10.06 -8.25 -6.21
C ALA A 56 9.75 -9.26 -5.10
N ALA A 57 9.84 -10.55 -5.45
CA ALA A 57 9.66 -11.60 -4.44
C ALA A 57 10.67 -11.42 -3.31
N GLY A 58 10.20 -11.49 -2.08
CA GLY A 58 11.02 -11.26 -0.89
C GLY A 58 10.96 -9.85 -0.35
N ASP A 59 10.41 -8.89 -1.09
CA ASP A 59 10.30 -7.52 -0.64
C ASP A 59 9.31 -7.42 0.53
N ARG A 60 9.51 -6.40 1.37
CA ARG A 60 8.61 -6.07 2.45
C ARG A 60 7.43 -5.27 1.92
N PHE A 61 6.24 -5.57 2.42
CA PHE A 61 5.04 -4.77 2.15
C PHE A 61 4.31 -4.55 3.47
N GLU A 62 4.07 -3.30 3.82
CA GLU A 62 3.34 -2.94 5.03
C GLU A 62 1.89 -2.71 4.65
N LEU A 63 1.06 -3.73 4.85
CA LEU A 63 -0.32 -3.80 4.38
C LEU A 63 -1.25 -2.98 5.26
N LEU A 64 -2.06 -2.12 4.64
CA LEU A 64 -3.08 -1.33 5.34
C LEU A 64 -4.49 -1.76 4.97
N ASP A 65 -4.71 -2.19 3.74
CA ASP A 65 -6.03 -2.58 3.27
C ASP A 65 -5.90 -3.71 2.26
N ASP A 66 -6.81 -4.70 2.36
CA ASP A 66 -6.87 -5.83 1.45
C ASP A 66 -8.33 -6.04 1.09
N SER A 67 -8.73 -5.56 -0.06
CA SER A 67 -10.13 -5.66 -0.49
C SER A 67 -10.22 -5.80 -2.00
N LEU A 68 -11.20 -6.59 -2.45
CA LEU A 68 -11.51 -6.80 -3.87
C LEU A 68 -10.30 -7.24 -4.69
N GLY A 69 -9.40 -8.04 -4.07
CA GLY A 69 -8.23 -8.58 -4.75
C GLY A 69 -7.05 -7.63 -4.83
N TRP A 70 -7.11 -6.47 -4.18
CA TRP A 70 -6.04 -5.47 -4.17
C TRP A 70 -5.54 -5.23 -2.76
N ALA A 71 -4.23 -5.09 -2.61
CA ALA A 71 -3.59 -4.76 -1.35
C ALA A 71 -2.99 -3.36 -1.44
N TRP A 72 -3.25 -2.54 -0.45
CA TRP A 72 -2.79 -1.15 -0.38
C TRP A 72 -1.90 -0.96 0.84
N GLY A 73 -0.79 -0.27 0.66
CA GLY A 73 0.13 0.00 1.75
C GLY A 73 1.47 0.53 1.26
N TYR A 74 2.50 0.28 2.07
CA TYR A 74 3.86 0.72 1.78
C TYR A 74 4.67 -0.43 1.18
N ALA A 75 5.30 -0.20 0.04
CA ALA A 75 6.08 -1.20 -0.68
C ALA A 75 7.58 -0.95 -0.52
N GLY A 76 8.31 -2.01 -0.16
CA GLY A 76 9.76 -2.00 -0.11
C GLY A 76 10.36 -1.16 1.02
N ASP A 77 11.68 -1.03 1.00
CA ASP A 77 12.41 -0.31 2.04
C ASP A 77 12.22 1.21 1.93
N ASP A 78 11.94 1.71 0.74
CA ASP A 78 11.67 3.14 0.53
C ASP A 78 10.22 3.52 0.88
N ARG A 79 9.39 2.54 1.25
CA ARG A 79 8.01 2.75 1.72
C ARG A 79 7.18 3.58 0.76
N ARG A 80 7.19 3.20 -0.52
CA ARG A 80 6.36 3.86 -1.52
C ARG A 80 4.92 3.36 -1.42
N VAL A 81 3.97 4.29 -1.34
CA VAL A 81 2.55 3.96 -1.20
C VAL A 81 1.96 3.57 -2.54
N GLY A 82 1.23 2.45 -2.57
CA GLY A 82 0.55 2.01 -3.79
C GLY A 82 -0.24 0.73 -3.60
N TYR A 83 -0.73 0.20 -4.72
CA TYR A 83 -1.53 -1.00 -4.77
C TYR A 83 -0.77 -2.12 -5.48
N VAL A 84 -0.86 -3.33 -4.93
CA VAL A 84 -0.39 -4.55 -5.59
C VAL A 84 -1.54 -5.56 -5.58
N ARG A 85 -1.47 -6.58 -6.43
CA ARG A 85 -2.43 -7.69 -6.35
C ARG A 85 -2.32 -8.35 -4.99
N ALA A 86 -3.45 -8.60 -4.33
CA ALA A 86 -3.45 -9.25 -3.03
C ALA A 86 -2.78 -10.63 -3.10
N GLN A 87 -2.94 -11.34 -4.21
CA GLN A 87 -2.33 -12.66 -4.42
C GLN A 87 -0.81 -12.61 -4.51
N ALA A 88 -0.21 -11.44 -4.71
CA ALA A 88 1.24 -11.29 -4.74
C ALA A 88 1.86 -11.26 -3.34
N LEU A 89 1.04 -11.15 -2.30
CA LEU A 89 1.52 -11.09 -0.93
C LEU A 89 1.41 -12.46 -0.24
N GLY A 90 2.42 -12.77 0.56
CA GLY A 90 2.40 -13.92 1.46
C GLY A 90 2.21 -13.48 2.91
N ALA A 91 2.35 -14.44 3.78
CA ALA A 91 2.29 -14.18 5.22
C ALA A 91 3.52 -13.42 5.71
#